data_ca5fa85a4575cb781ec3e7dc189a16a0
#
_entry.id   ca5fa85a4575cb781ec3e7dc189a16a0
#
_cell.length_a   1.000
_cell.length_b   1.000
_cell.length_c   1.000
_cell.angle_alpha   90.00
_cell.angle_beta   90.00
_cell.angle_gamma   90.00
#
_symmetry.space_group_name_H-M   'P 1'
#
loop_
_entity.id
_entity.type
_entity.pdbx_description
1 polymer ?
#
loop_
_entity_poly.entity_id
_entity_poly.type
_entity_poly.pdbx_seq_one_letter_code
_entity_poly.pdbx_strand_id
1 'polypeptide(L)'
;MTARRAGPADPSGHSRANTPMKPATPEPRPDPHAPGRHAPDANAPDPQAGASPAPVAQPGLSGRLVSTGREFDRRIATVNLPVTRASSVLFDTLAQAEAEGAATVAGEWHRSTYATAGTTTTYALMDALAEVEGAPHRCRAALMPSGLAAISVALMAFLKSGDHLLITDSVYGPTRLFAQNTLARFGVTAEFYDPAIGAGIEALIRPETRVVFMESPGSYTFEIQDVPAICAVARRHGVLTMIDNTWASPAFARPFDWGVDLSLLALTKYWGGHADLLMGAAVVREEHWLPLWQAVRQFGQCVGGDDAFMVLRGLRTAEVRMLRQQQTALTVARWLEQRPEVARVLHPGLPSHPQHALFERDFGGACGLFGFELKAATPAQLAALCDRRRHFGIGYSWGGYESLIMPAKIATLRSAKPWAGGPLVRIHCGLDDPQDLIADLADGLAAMVRA
;
A
#
# COMPACT_ATOMS: atom_id res chain seq x y z
N MET A 1 3.78 -2.03 64.38
CA MET A 1 4.93 -1.86 65.28
C MET A 1 6.03 -1.20 64.52
N THR A 2 6.36 -0.03 65.03
CA THR A 2 7.53 0.84 65.10
C THR A 2 8.00 1.42 63.75
N ALA A 3 7.73 2.67 63.44
CA ALA A 3 8.05 3.97 64.04
C ALA A 3 9.44 4.52 63.58
N ARG A 4 9.34 5.64 62.84
CA ARG A 4 10.12 6.86 62.86
C ARG A 4 11.64 6.84 62.61
N ARG A 5 12.13 7.72 61.71
CA ARG A 5 12.73 8.99 62.12
C ARG A 5 12.95 9.94 60.95
N ALA A 6 12.56 11.18 61.14
CA ALA A 6 12.91 12.37 60.37
C ALA A 6 14.24 12.94 60.89
N GLY A 7 14.98 13.66 60.03
CA GLY A 7 16.15 14.46 60.35
C GLY A 7 16.36 15.57 59.30
N PRO A 8 17.08 16.63 59.56
CA PRO A 8 16.50 17.98 59.56
C PRO A 8 16.88 18.85 58.34
N ALA A 9 16.13 19.94 58.17
CA ALA A 9 16.31 21.00 57.18
C ALA A 9 17.55 21.85 57.46
N ASP A 10 18.20 22.26 56.38
CA ASP A 10 19.27 23.32 56.41
C ASP A 10 18.75 24.55 55.65
N PRO A 11 18.81 25.74 56.25
CA PRO A 11 18.33 26.95 55.63
C PRO A 11 19.50 27.78 55.12
N SER A 12 19.70 27.91 53.85
CA SER A 12 20.54 28.98 53.30
C SER A 12 19.81 29.73 52.19
N GLY A 13 19.16 30.81 52.59
CA GLY A 13 18.60 31.79 51.67
C GLY A 13 19.67 32.54 50.91
N HIS A 14 19.52 32.67 49.61
CA HIS A 14 20.13 33.75 48.84
C HIS A 14 19.03 34.53 48.10
N SER A 15 18.76 35.70 48.75
CA SER A 15 18.07 36.83 48.15
C SER A 15 18.74 37.23 46.83
N ARG A 16 18.04 37.21 45.75
CA ARG A 16 18.39 37.97 44.54
C ARG A 16 17.44 39.15 44.40
N ALA A 17 18.06 40.32 44.42
CA ALA A 17 17.46 41.63 44.34
C ALA A 17 16.62 41.80 43.05
N ASN A 18 15.40 42.34 43.20
CA ASN A 18 14.59 42.92 42.17
C ASN A 18 15.24 44.14 41.56
N THR A 19 15.61 44.09 40.30
CA THR A 19 15.95 45.27 39.49
C THR A 19 14.67 45.80 38.85
N PRO A 20 14.32 47.09 39.02
CA PRO A 20 13.08 47.63 38.43
C PRO A 20 13.21 47.77 36.92
N MET A 21 12.20 47.27 36.19
CA MET A 21 12.01 47.48 34.74
C MET A 21 11.84 48.99 34.46
N LYS A 22 12.65 49.53 33.54
CA LYS A 22 12.45 50.83 32.95
C LYS A 22 11.14 50.84 32.12
N PRO A 23 10.36 51.96 32.18
CA PRO A 23 9.16 52.06 31.35
C PRO A 23 9.53 52.18 29.86
N ALA A 24 8.80 51.48 29.03
CA ALA A 24 8.92 51.56 27.59
C ALA A 24 8.51 52.95 27.08
N THR A 25 9.32 53.55 26.25
CA THR A 25 9.00 54.76 25.50
C THR A 25 7.92 54.45 24.46
N PRO A 26 6.86 55.29 24.30
CA PRO A 26 5.84 55.10 23.32
C PRO A 26 6.37 55.31 21.88
N GLU A 27 6.01 54.44 20.96
CA GLU A 27 6.30 54.60 19.53
C GLU A 27 5.63 55.90 18.98
N PRO A 28 6.29 56.61 18.07
CA PRO A 28 5.71 57.80 17.44
C PRO A 28 4.55 57.41 16.54
N ARG A 29 3.44 58.15 16.67
CA ARG A 29 2.28 58.06 15.78
C ARG A 29 2.68 58.43 14.36
N PRO A 30 2.13 57.73 13.31
CA PRO A 30 2.43 58.10 11.93
C PRO A 30 1.91 59.52 11.59
N ASP A 31 2.73 60.25 10.86
CA ASP A 31 2.46 61.61 10.35
C ASP A 31 1.31 61.56 9.31
N PRO A 32 0.22 62.32 9.50
CA PRO A 32 -0.91 62.35 8.56
C PRO A 32 -0.60 63.08 7.23
N HIS A 33 0.60 63.57 7.01
CA HIS A 33 0.99 64.36 5.82
C HIS A 33 2.12 63.69 4.99
N ALA A 34 2.41 62.43 5.16
CA ALA A 34 3.38 61.75 4.29
C ALA A 34 2.74 61.55 2.88
N PRO A 35 3.45 61.92 1.76
CA PRO A 35 2.91 61.77 0.42
C PRO A 35 2.65 60.28 0.09
N GLY A 36 1.40 60.02 -0.32
CA GLY A 36 0.93 58.68 -0.63
C GLY A 36 1.79 57.97 -1.70
N ARG A 37 2.24 56.78 -1.40
CA ARG A 37 2.71 55.85 -2.45
C ARG A 37 1.52 55.50 -3.32
N HIS A 38 1.58 55.84 -4.61
CA HIS A 38 0.60 55.44 -5.60
C HIS A 38 0.41 53.94 -5.55
N ALA A 39 -0.82 53.49 -5.33
CA ALA A 39 -1.22 52.13 -5.59
C ALA A 39 -1.04 51.81 -7.08
N PRO A 40 -0.57 50.64 -7.49
CA PRO A 40 -0.49 50.28 -8.90
C PRO A 40 -1.92 50.23 -9.50
N ASP A 41 -2.04 50.79 -10.69
CA ASP A 41 -3.28 50.88 -11.46
C ASP A 41 -3.84 49.47 -11.70
N ALA A 42 -5.02 49.16 -11.15
CA ALA A 42 -5.67 47.87 -11.23
C ALA A 42 -6.15 47.50 -12.67
N ASN A 43 -5.90 48.37 -13.64
CA ASN A 43 -6.31 48.19 -15.04
C ASN A 43 -5.15 48.15 -16.05
N ALA A 44 -3.90 48.01 -15.60
CA ALA A 44 -2.81 47.79 -16.54
C ALA A 44 -2.87 46.34 -17.06
N PRO A 45 -2.88 46.08 -18.39
CA PRO A 45 -2.86 44.74 -18.91
C PRO A 45 -1.52 44.06 -18.52
N ASP A 46 -1.63 42.88 -17.92
CA ASP A 46 -0.50 42.03 -17.60
C ASP A 46 0.26 41.66 -18.90
N PRO A 47 1.53 42.06 -19.07
CA PRO A 47 2.27 41.77 -20.29
C PRO A 47 2.62 40.28 -20.45
N GLN A 48 2.20 39.39 -19.55
CA GLN A 48 2.37 37.94 -19.64
C GLN A 48 1.09 37.16 -19.97
N ALA A 49 -0.03 37.82 -20.27
CA ALA A 49 -1.26 37.17 -20.73
C ALA A 49 -1.17 36.81 -22.23
N GLY A 50 -0.30 35.90 -22.59
CA GLY A 50 -0.14 35.53 -24.00
C GLY A 50 0.69 34.30 -24.21
N ALA A 51 0.19 33.15 -23.85
CA ALA A 51 0.28 31.79 -24.40
C ALA A 51 -0.10 30.80 -23.29
N SER A 52 -1.17 30.04 -23.48
CA SER A 52 -1.39 28.86 -22.64
C SER A 52 -0.13 28.03 -22.71
N PRO A 53 0.51 27.69 -21.57
CA PRO A 53 1.69 26.82 -21.62
C PRO A 53 1.28 25.53 -22.32
N ALA A 54 2.14 25.07 -23.24
CA ALA A 54 2.00 23.76 -23.85
C ALA A 54 1.77 22.71 -22.75
N PRO A 55 0.91 21.70 -22.98
CA PRO A 55 0.65 20.68 -21.96
C PRO A 55 1.99 20.10 -21.51
N VAL A 56 2.34 20.34 -20.25
CA VAL A 56 3.55 19.77 -19.65
C VAL A 56 3.37 18.26 -19.65
N ALA A 57 4.28 17.54 -20.33
CA ALA A 57 4.28 16.09 -20.33
C ALA A 57 4.26 15.59 -18.88
N GLN A 58 3.39 14.63 -18.59
CA GLN A 58 3.29 14.07 -17.23
C GLN A 58 4.66 13.48 -16.83
N PRO A 59 5.13 13.72 -15.60
CA PRO A 59 6.38 13.16 -15.13
C PRO A 59 6.37 11.63 -15.23
N GLY A 60 7.49 11.03 -15.57
CA GLY A 60 7.70 9.58 -15.44
C GLY A 60 7.52 9.10 -14.00
N LEU A 61 7.49 7.78 -13.78
CA LEU A 61 7.24 7.18 -12.47
C LEU A 61 8.17 7.75 -11.39
N SER A 62 9.49 7.77 -11.61
CA SER A 62 10.46 8.30 -10.65
C SER A 62 10.15 9.75 -10.25
N GLY A 63 9.79 10.60 -11.21
CA GLY A 63 9.40 11.98 -10.96
C GLY A 63 8.16 12.07 -10.07
N ARG A 64 7.13 11.28 -10.35
CA ARG A 64 5.91 11.21 -9.53
C ARG A 64 6.19 10.71 -8.12
N LEU A 65 6.95 9.63 -7.95
CA LEU A 65 7.32 9.09 -6.64
C LEU A 65 8.10 10.10 -5.77
N VAL A 66 8.89 10.97 -6.38
CA VAL A 66 9.66 12.00 -5.68
C VAL A 66 8.82 13.24 -5.33
N SER A 67 7.90 13.66 -6.21
CA SER A 67 7.19 14.94 -6.07
C SER A 67 5.83 14.85 -5.38
N THR A 68 5.09 13.74 -5.55
CA THR A 68 3.71 13.61 -5.05
C THR A 68 3.58 13.78 -3.54
N GLY A 69 2.45 14.29 -3.08
CA GLY A 69 2.16 14.48 -1.65
C GLY A 69 3.04 15.51 -0.96
N ARG A 70 3.59 16.52 -1.66
CA ARG A 70 4.46 17.57 -1.11
C ARG A 70 3.82 18.96 -1.07
N GLU A 71 2.60 19.12 -1.54
CA GLU A 71 2.00 20.43 -1.80
C GLU A 71 1.12 20.98 -0.68
N PHE A 72 1.40 20.62 0.58
CA PHE A 72 0.66 21.13 1.73
C PHE A 72 1.39 22.28 2.41
N ASP A 73 0.63 23.30 2.85
CA ASP A 73 0.97 24.50 3.61
C ASP A 73 2.46 24.92 3.59
N ARG A 74 2.81 25.75 2.60
CA ARG A 74 4.19 26.21 2.36
C ARG A 74 4.64 27.41 3.20
N ARG A 75 4.06 27.68 4.36
CA ARG A 75 4.57 28.77 5.23
C ARG A 75 6.03 28.56 5.59
N ILE A 76 6.47 27.30 5.68
CA ILE A 76 7.88 26.93 5.76
C ILE A 76 8.13 25.90 4.66
N ALA A 77 8.93 26.25 3.65
CA ALA A 77 9.21 25.40 2.50
C ALA A 77 10.20 24.27 2.84
N THR A 78 9.77 23.31 3.66
CA THR A 78 10.56 22.10 3.94
C THR A 78 10.43 21.08 2.82
N VAL A 79 11.46 20.21 2.64
CA VAL A 79 11.41 19.11 1.65
C VAL A 79 10.34 18.10 2.01
N ASN A 80 10.19 17.79 3.30
CA ASN A 80 9.21 16.84 3.79
C ASN A 80 8.05 17.55 4.46
N LEU A 81 6.86 16.96 4.37
CA LEU A 81 5.68 17.37 5.07
C LEU A 81 5.87 17.19 6.59
N PRO A 82 5.43 18.14 7.42
CA PRO A 82 5.34 17.93 8.87
C PRO A 82 4.36 16.81 9.22
N VAL A 83 4.65 16.07 10.29
CA VAL A 83 3.73 15.05 10.80
C VAL A 83 2.68 15.71 11.68
N THR A 84 1.41 15.62 11.25
CA THR A 84 0.27 16.11 12.02
C THR A 84 -0.32 15.00 12.88
N ARG A 85 -0.24 15.17 14.21
CA ARG A 85 -0.90 14.29 15.19
C ARG A 85 -2.08 15.04 15.77
N ALA A 86 -3.29 14.53 15.54
CA ALA A 86 -4.51 15.15 16.01
C ALA A 86 -5.60 14.10 16.26
N SER A 87 -6.55 14.43 17.13
CA SER A 87 -7.85 13.78 17.19
C SER A 87 -8.94 14.80 16.91
N SER A 88 -9.00 15.89 17.64
CA SER A 88 -9.97 16.97 17.48
C SER A 88 -9.49 17.99 16.44
N VAL A 89 -10.45 18.50 15.66
CA VAL A 89 -10.30 19.62 14.75
C VAL A 89 -11.09 20.80 15.34
N LEU A 90 -10.49 21.99 15.36
CA LEU A 90 -11.10 23.20 15.91
C LEU A 90 -11.62 24.10 14.78
N PHE A 91 -12.77 24.73 15.03
CA PHE A 91 -13.43 25.66 14.12
C PHE A 91 -13.71 26.98 14.83
N ASP A 92 -13.60 28.08 14.12
CA ASP A 92 -13.86 29.41 14.67
C ASP A 92 -15.36 29.67 14.90
N THR A 93 -16.25 29.02 14.13
CA THR A 93 -17.69 29.19 14.22
C THR A 93 -18.43 27.86 14.11
N LEU A 94 -19.64 27.79 14.72
CA LEU A 94 -20.52 26.64 14.58
C LEU A 94 -20.91 26.39 13.13
N ALA A 95 -21.20 27.44 12.37
CA ALA A 95 -21.53 27.33 10.95
C ALA A 95 -20.40 26.68 10.11
N GLN A 96 -19.14 27.00 10.43
CA GLN A 96 -18.00 26.36 9.81
C GLN A 96 -17.94 24.86 10.17
N ALA A 97 -18.14 24.51 11.44
CA ALA A 97 -18.15 23.11 11.89
C ALA A 97 -19.26 22.29 11.22
N GLU A 98 -20.47 22.87 11.08
CA GLU A 98 -21.59 22.24 10.41
C GLU A 98 -21.34 22.03 8.92
N ALA A 99 -20.79 23.04 8.22
CA ALA A 99 -20.40 22.94 6.81
C ALA A 99 -19.34 21.87 6.56
N GLU A 100 -18.28 21.82 7.40
CA GLU A 100 -17.25 20.77 7.32
C GLU A 100 -17.82 19.39 7.64
N GLY A 101 -18.80 19.30 8.57
CA GLY A 101 -19.52 18.07 8.88
C GLY A 101 -20.27 17.52 7.67
N ALA A 102 -21.05 18.38 7.01
CA ALA A 102 -21.78 18.02 5.79
C ALA A 102 -20.85 17.58 4.67
N ALA A 103 -19.78 18.34 4.40
CA ALA A 103 -18.79 18.04 3.37
C ALA A 103 -18.06 16.71 3.64
N THR A 104 -17.68 16.45 4.91
CA THR A 104 -17.05 15.18 5.31
C THR A 104 -17.98 13.99 5.10
N VAL A 105 -19.28 14.11 5.41
CA VAL A 105 -20.27 13.05 5.19
C VAL A 105 -20.49 12.81 3.69
N ALA A 106 -20.49 13.87 2.89
CA ALA A 106 -20.62 13.80 1.43
C ALA A 106 -19.38 13.19 0.74
N GLY A 107 -18.29 12.92 1.48
CA GLY A 107 -17.06 12.38 0.93
C GLY A 107 -16.25 13.38 0.12
N GLU A 108 -16.44 14.69 0.38
CA GLU A 108 -15.61 15.71 -0.22
C GLU A 108 -14.14 15.53 0.19
N TRP A 109 -13.24 15.82 -0.75
CA TRP A 109 -11.82 15.58 -0.57
C TRP A 109 -11.20 16.58 0.42
N HIS A 110 -10.30 16.10 1.29
CA HIS A 110 -9.60 16.89 2.31
C HIS A 110 -10.53 17.59 3.33
N ARG A 111 -11.72 17.01 3.59
CA ARG A 111 -12.65 17.52 4.62
C ARG A 111 -12.57 16.67 5.87
N SER A 112 -12.39 17.31 7.02
CA SER A 112 -12.25 16.61 8.30
C SER A 112 -12.87 17.39 9.45
N THR A 113 -13.77 16.73 10.18
CA THR A 113 -14.29 17.23 11.46
C THR A 113 -13.61 16.56 12.64
N TYR A 114 -12.93 15.44 12.40
CA TYR A 114 -12.21 14.64 13.38
C TYR A 114 -11.14 13.84 12.66
N ALA A 115 -9.99 13.64 13.28
CA ALA A 115 -8.81 13.10 12.61
C ALA A 115 -8.95 11.65 12.09
N THR A 116 -10.03 10.94 12.45
CA THR A 116 -10.37 9.67 11.80
C THR A 116 -10.71 9.85 10.32
N ALA A 117 -11.21 11.02 9.91
CA ALA A 117 -11.41 11.33 8.49
C ALA A 117 -10.11 11.70 7.78
N GLY A 118 -9.12 12.18 8.50
CA GLY A 118 -7.79 12.49 7.98
C GLY A 118 -7.16 13.72 8.63
N THR A 119 -5.86 13.87 8.37
CA THR A 119 -5.02 15.01 8.71
C THR A 119 -4.23 15.42 7.48
N THR A 120 -3.53 16.54 7.50
CA THR A 120 -2.67 16.95 6.36
C THR A 120 -1.68 15.86 5.95
N THR A 121 -1.13 15.11 6.92
CA THR A 121 -0.18 14.03 6.63
C THR A 121 -0.85 12.83 5.95
N THR A 122 -2.02 12.40 6.44
CA THR A 122 -2.75 11.27 5.86
C THR A 122 -3.32 11.63 4.49
N TYR A 123 -3.81 12.86 4.30
CA TYR A 123 -4.28 13.34 2.99
C TYR A 123 -3.15 13.37 1.96
N ALA A 124 -1.94 13.81 2.35
CA ALA A 124 -0.80 13.78 1.45
C ALA A 124 -0.47 12.35 0.96
N LEU A 125 -0.64 11.34 1.83
CA LEU A 125 -0.48 9.95 1.43
C LEU A 125 -1.64 9.48 0.53
N MET A 126 -2.88 9.88 0.83
CA MET A 126 -4.05 9.55 0.00
C MET A 126 -3.91 10.13 -1.41
N ASP A 127 -3.43 11.38 -1.53
CA ASP A 127 -3.14 12.01 -2.83
C ASP A 127 -2.02 11.27 -3.57
N ALA A 128 -0.95 10.92 -2.87
CA ALA A 128 0.16 10.18 -3.46
C ALA A 128 -0.29 8.80 -4.00
N LEU A 129 -1.15 8.11 -3.26
CA LEU A 129 -1.74 6.83 -3.69
C LEU A 129 -2.64 7.02 -4.92
N ALA A 130 -3.53 8.00 -4.88
CA ALA A 130 -4.44 8.29 -6.01
C ALA A 130 -3.66 8.66 -7.27
N GLU A 131 -2.56 9.40 -7.15
CA GLU A 131 -1.70 9.76 -8.28
C GLU A 131 -0.86 8.59 -8.79
N VAL A 132 -0.13 7.90 -7.91
CA VAL A 132 0.83 6.86 -8.31
C VAL A 132 0.12 5.64 -8.86
N GLU A 133 -0.93 5.18 -8.18
CA GLU A 133 -1.69 3.98 -8.55
C GLU A 133 -2.74 4.29 -9.63
N GLY A 134 -3.39 5.48 -9.54
CA GLY A 134 -4.58 5.79 -10.32
C GLY A 134 -4.36 6.60 -11.59
N ALA A 135 -3.40 7.54 -11.65
CA ALA A 135 -3.28 8.44 -12.81
C ALA A 135 -3.00 7.69 -14.12
N PRO A 136 -3.56 8.08 -15.26
CA PRO A 136 -4.31 9.33 -15.48
C PRO A 136 -5.81 9.26 -15.14
N HIS A 137 -6.29 8.14 -14.58
CA HIS A 137 -7.69 7.98 -14.20
C HIS A 137 -8.01 8.83 -12.96
N ARG A 138 -9.26 9.30 -12.85
CA ARG A 138 -9.73 10.01 -11.66
C ARG A 138 -9.98 8.98 -10.56
N CYS A 139 -9.07 8.94 -9.61
CA CYS A 139 -9.11 8.02 -8.48
C CYS A 139 -9.02 8.77 -7.15
N ARG A 140 -9.51 8.12 -6.09
CA ARG A 140 -9.37 8.54 -4.71
C ARG A 140 -8.82 7.38 -3.89
N ALA A 141 -8.20 7.67 -2.76
CA ALA A 141 -7.63 6.66 -1.89
C ALA A 141 -8.15 6.77 -0.46
N ALA A 142 -8.31 5.63 0.20
CA ALA A 142 -8.62 5.55 1.63
C ALA A 142 -7.57 4.70 2.34
N LEU A 143 -7.25 5.04 3.59
CA LEU A 143 -6.23 4.37 4.39
C LEU A 143 -6.87 3.49 5.46
N MET A 144 -6.30 2.32 5.70
CA MET A 144 -6.68 1.36 6.72
C MET A 144 -5.45 0.84 7.48
N PRO A 145 -5.61 0.31 8.70
CA PRO A 145 -4.47 -0.08 9.55
C PRO A 145 -3.70 -1.31 9.05
N SER A 146 -4.21 -2.02 8.05
CA SER A 146 -3.51 -3.17 7.43
C SER A 146 -4.04 -3.47 6.03
N GLY A 147 -3.26 -4.23 5.22
CA GLY A 147 -3.72 -4.69 3.90
C GLY A 147 -5.00 -5.52 3.99
N LEU A 148 -5.12 -6.42 4.98
CA LEU A 148 -6.36 -7.19 5.18
C LEU A 148 -7.54 -6.29 5.58
N ALA A 149 -7.32 -5.24 6.35
CA ALA A 149 -8.37 -4.25 6.64
C ALA A 149 -8.83 -3.53 5.36
N ALA A 150 -7.92 -3.18 4.45
CA ALA A 150 -8.26 -2.60 3.16
C ALA A 150 -9.15 -3.54 2.33
N ILE A 151 -8.79 -4.82 2.25
CA ILE A 151 -9.56 -5.84 1.54
C ILE A 151 -10.93 -6.05 2.19
N SER A 152 -10.98 -6.27 3.50
CA SER A 152 -12.23 -6.58 4.20
C SER A 152 -13.22 -5.42 4.17
N VAL A 153 -12.75 -4.19 4.37
CA VAL A 153 -13.59 -2.98 4.30
C VAL A 153 -14.09 -2.73 2.88
N ALA A 154 -13.24 -2.91 1.86
CA ALA A 154 -13.66 -2.78 0.48
C ALA A 154 -14.73 -3.81 0.10
N LEU A 155 -14.56 -5.08 0.47
CA LEU A 155 -15.57 -6.11 0.22
C LEU A 155 -16.87 -5.81 0.96
N MET A 156 -16.83 -5.38 2.22
CA MET A 156 -18.02 -5.01 2.99
C MET A 156 -18.71 -3.73 2.48
N ALA A 157 -17.99 -2.85 1.79
CA ALA A 157 -18.57 -1.64 1.20
C ALA A 157 -19.48 -1.94 0.01
N PHE A 158 -19.21 -3.04 -0.71
CA PHE A 158 -19.88 -3.35 -1.98
C PHE A 158 -20.68 -4.66 -1.99
N LEU A 159 -20.62 -5.43 -0.90
CA LEU A 159 -21.34 -6.69 -0.75
C LEU A 159 -22.35 -6.63 0.39
N LYS A 160 -23.50 -7.26 0.18
CA LYS A 160 -24.58 -7.43 1.15
C LYS A 160 -25.09 -8.86 1.15
N SER A 161 -25.97 -9.20 2.09
CA SER A 161 -26.62 -10.52 2.13
C SER A 161 -27.32 -10.86 0.81
N GLY A 162 -27.10 -12.07 0.32
CA GLY A 162 -27.61 -12.58 -0.95
C GLY A 162 -26.68 -12.33 -2.15
N ASP A 163 -25.64 -11.52 -2.01
CA ASP A 163 -24.70 -11.27 -3.07
C ASP A 163 -23.70 -12.43 -3.28
N HIS A 164 -23.21 -12.54 -4.52
CA HIS A 164 -22.20 -13.51 -4.94
C HIS A 164 -20.86 -12.79 -5.23
N LEU A 165 -19.78 -13.36 -4.72
CA LEU A 165 -18.40 -12.95 -4.89
C LEU A 165 -17.63 -14.00 -5.67
N LEU A 166 -17.13 -13.66 -6.85
CA LEU A 166 -16.11 -14.45 -7.54
C LEU A 166 -14.73 -14.02 -7.05
N ILE A 167 -13.91 -14.98 -6.62
CA ILE A 167 -12.58 -14.70 -6.06
C ILE A 167 -11.55 -15.67 -6.61
N THR A 168 -10.37 -15.16 -7.01
CA THR A 168 -9.32 -16.03 -7.54
C THR A 168 -8.88 -17.10 -6.55
N ASP A 169 -8.67 -18.33 -7.01
CA ASP A 169 -8.20 -19.43 -6.16
C ASP A 169 -6.76 -19.22 -5.67
N SER A 170 -6.00 -18.32 -6.30
CA SER A 170 -4.64 -17.92 -5.92
C SER A 170 -4.59 -16.75 -4.94
N VAL A 171 -5.71 -16.38 -4.34
CA VAL A 171 -5.81 -15.25 -3.41
C VAL A 171 -5.02 -15.46 -2.11
N TYR A 172 -4.58 -14.36 -1.53
CA TYR A 172 -3.96 -14.31 -0.20
C TYR A 172 -4.78 -15.08 0.85
N GLY A 173 -4.11 -15.96 1.62
CA GLY A 173 -4.78 -16.89 2.53
C GLY A 173 -5.77 -16.22 3.50
N PRO A 174 -5.42 -15.14 4.21
CA PRO A 174 -6.35 -14.41 5.06
C PRO A 174 -7.56 -13.82 4.32
N THR A 175 -7.42 -13.40 3.07
CA THR A 175 -8.56 -12.97 2.23
C THR A 175 -9.50 -14.13 1.96
N ARG A 176 -8.95 -15.31 1.64
CA ARG A 176 -9.74 -16.55 1.50
C ARG A 176 -10.53 -16.86 2.76
N LEU A 177 -9.87 -16.85 3.93
CA LEU A 177 -10.52 -17.11 5.20
C LEU A 177 -11.60 -16.08 5.55
N PHE A 178 -11.36 -14.81 5.23
CA PHE A 178 -12.35 -13.75 5.39
C PHE A 178 -13.59 -14.02 4.54
N ALA A 179 -13.41 -14.39 3.28
CA ALA A 179 -14.51 -14.72 2.37
C ALA A 179 -15.29 -15.97 2.85
N GLN A 180 -14.61 -17.03 3.21
CA GLN A 180 -15.22 -18.31 3.62
C GLN A 180 -15.89 -18.25 4.99
N ASN A 181 -15.36 -17.50 5.94
CA ASN A 181 -15.83 -17.50 7.32
C ASN A 181 -16.65 -16.25 7.64
N THR A 182 -16.13 -15.05 7.35
CA THR A 182 -16.77 -13.81 7.79
C THR A 182 -17.87 -13.41 6.82
N LEU A 183 -17.61 -13.29 5.54
CA LEU A 183 -18.61 -12.90 4.55
C LEU A 183 -19.76 -13.92 4.47
N ALA A 184 -19.46 -15.22 4.57
CA ALA A 184 -20.47 -16.26 4.61
C ALA A 184 -21.48 -16.09 5.79
N ARG A 185 -21.01 -15.63 6.96
CA ARG A 185 -21.87 -15.33 8.12
C ARG A 185 -22.79 -14.13 7.86
N PHE A 186 -22.42 -13.25 6.95
CA PHE A 186 -23.24 -12.10 6.51
C PHE A 186 -24.07 -12.43 5.27
N GLY A 187 -24.15 -13.71 4.87
CA GLY A 187 -24.99 -14.17 3.78
C GLY A 187 -24.43 -13.91 2.38
N VAL A 188 -23.13 -13.65 2.25
CA VAL A 188 -22.44 -13.54 0.95
C VAL A 188 -21.93 -14.92 0.55
N THR A 189 -22.18 -15.33 -0.72
CA THR A 189 -21.66 -16.57 -1.30
C THR A 189 -20.36 -16.28 -2.02
N ALA A 190 -19.25 -16.91 -1.61
CA ALA A 190 -17.96 -16.80 -2.29
C ALA A 190 -17.67 -18.06 -3.11
N GLU A 191 -17.38 -17.88 -4.40
CA GLU A 191 -16.95 -18.93 -5.33
C GLU A 191 -15.53 -18.66 -5.80
N PHE A 192 -14.66 -19.68 -5.71
CA PHE A 192 -13.27 -19.58 -6.13
C PHE A 192 -13.12 -20.05 -7.58
N TYR A 193 -12.36 -19.30 -8.40
CA TYR A 193 -12.14 -19.60 -9.79
C TYR A 193 -10.67 -19.85 -10.13
N ASP A 194 -10.40 -20.64 -11.18
CA ASP A 194 -9.03 -20.87 -11.70
C ASP A 194 -8.39 -19.53 -12.11
N PRO A 195 -7.22 -19.16 -11.57
CA PRO A 195 -6.54 -17.89 -11.94
C PRO A 195 -6.24 -17.80 -13.46
N ALA A 196 -6.18 -18.90 -14.18
CA ALA A 196 -5.95 -18.91 -15.63
C ALA A 196 -7.24 -18.78 -16.46
N ILE A 197 -8.41 -18.56 -15.85
CA ILE A 197 -9.72 -18.58 -16.52
C ILE A 197 -9.90 -17.51 -17.61
N GLY A 198 -9.26 -16.34 -17.44
CA GLY A 198 -9.39 -15.21 -18.36
C GLY A 198 -10.85 -14.85 -18.66
N ALA A 199 -11.18 -14.65 -19.94
CA ALA A 199 -12.56 -14.35 -20.37
C ALA A 199 -13.57 -15.45 -20.05
N GLY A 200 -13.13 -16.70 -19.80
CA GLY A 200 -13.99 -17.81 -19.38
C GLY A 200 -14.74 -17.58 -18.06
N ILE A 201 -14.34 -16.56 -17.28
CA ILE A 201 -15.03 -16.14 -16.06
C ILE A 201 -16.51 -15.80 -16.32
N GLU A 202 -16.88 -15.47 -17.55
CA GLU A 202 -18.26 -15.19 -17.96
C GLU A 202 -19.23 -16.30 -17.58
N ALA A 203 -18.79 -17.57 -17.68
CA ALA A 203 -19.60 -18.74 -17.33
C ALA A 203 -19.93 -18.85 -15.83
N LEU A 204 -19.19 -18.14 -14.97
CA LEU A 204 -19.40 -18.14 -13.53
C LEU A 204 -20.20 -16.94 -13.03
N ILE A 205 -20.47 -15.95 -13.88
CA ILE A 205 -21.24 -14.77 -13.51
C ILE A 205 -22.72 -15.14 -13.41
N ARG A 206 -23.32 -14.81 -12.27
CA ARG A 206 -24.73 -15.01 -11.93
C ARG A 206 -25.42 -13.65 -11.77
N PRO A 207 -26.78 -13.60 -11.77
CA PRO A 207 -27.52 -12.36 -11.48
C PRO A 207 -27.15 -11.72 -10.13
N GLU A 208 -26.75 -12.51 -9.15
CA GLU A 208 -26.33 -12.09 -7.80
C GLU A 208 -24.86 -11.70 -7.74
N THR A 209 -24.04 -11.94 -8.76
CA THR A 209 -22.61 -11.59 -8.77
C THR A 209 -22.45 -10.08 -8.71
N ARG A 210 -21.73 -9.60 -7.71
CA ARG A 210 -21.47 -8.16 -7.50
C ARG A 210 -20.01 -7.79 -7.62
N VAL A 211 -19.11 -8.70 -7.24
CA VAL A 211 -17.68 -8.45 -7.22
C VAL A 211 -16.93 -9.61 -7.84
N VAL A 212 -15.94 -9.30 -8.68
CA VAL A 212 -14.83 -10.19 -9.06
C VAL A 212 -13.58 -9.69 -8.36
N PHE A 213 -13.02 -10.52 -7.49
CA PHE A 213 -11.79 -10.23 -6.75
C PHE A 213 -10.60 -10.98 -7.37
N MET A 214 -9.58 -10.24 -7.74
CA MET A 214 -8.36 -10.73 -8.41
C MET A 214 -7.14 -10.53 -7.50
N GLU A 215 -6.09 -11.30 -7.74
CA GLU A 215 -4.74 -11.08 -7.22
C GLU A 215 -3.76 -11.60 -8.28
N SER A 216 -3.00 -10.70 -8.91
CA SER A 216 -2.09 -11.05 -10.01
C SER A 216 -0.77 -10.28 -9.87
N PRO A 217 0.35 -10.99 -9.73
CA PRO A 217 0.50 -12.45 -9.57
C PRO A 217 -0.15 -12.99 -8.31
N GLY A 218 -0.60 -14.26 -8.36
CA GLY A 218 -1.27 -14.90 -7.22
C GLY A 218 -0.33 -15.25 -6.07
N SER A 219 -0.88 -15.33 -4.86
CA SER A 219 -0.13 -15.72 -3.66
C SER A 219 0.50 -17.10 -3.80
N TYR A 220 1.77 -17.22 -3.44
CA TYR A 220 2.62 -18.41 -3.41
C TYR A 220 2.95 -19.05 -4.76
N THR A 221 2.03 -19.12 -5.69
CA THR A 221 2.18 -19.82 -6.97
C THR A 221 2.40 -18.89 -8.16
N PHE A 222 2.20 -17.59 -7.95
CA PHE A 222 2.55 -16.50 -8.87
C PHE A 222 1.93 -16.61 -10.26
N GLU A 223 0.76 -17.25 -10.40
CA GLU A 223 0.00 -17.25 -11.64
C GLU A 223 -0.37 -15.81 -12.04
N ILE A 224 -0.21 -15.50 -13.31
CA ILE A 224 -0.65 -14.23 -13.91
C ILE A 224 -2.05 -14.44 -14.49
N GLN A 225 -2.98 -13.60 -14.07
CA GLN A 225 -4.34 -13.56 -14.61
C GLN A 225 -4.41 -12.65 -15.85
N ASP A 226 -5.27 -12.96 -16.79
CA ASP A 226 -5.63 -12.03 -17.86
C ASP A 226 -6.64 -11.01 -17.32
N VAL A 227 -6.10 -10.05 -16.51
CA VAL A 227 -6.91 -9.04 -15.84
C VAL A 227 -7.71 -8.18 -16.80
N PRO A 228 -7.17 -7.69 -17.94
CA PRO A 228 -7.95 -6.94 -18.93
C PRO A 228 -9.15 -7.73 -19.46
N ALA A 229 -8.98 -9.03 -19.76
CA ALA A 229 -10.06 -9.87 -20.25
C ALA A 229 -11.15 -10.07 -19.18
N ILE A 230 -10.77 -10.33 -17.94
CA ILE A 230 -11.70 -10.46 -16.79
C ILE A 230 -12.47 -9.15 -16.59
N CYS A 231 -11.80 -7.99 -16.58
CA CYS A 231 -12.44 -6.69 -16.43
C CYS A 231 -13.40 -6.36 -17.56
N ALA A 232 -13.06 -6.75 -18.81
CA ALA A 232 -13.95 -6.55 -19.96
C ALA A 232 -15.23 -7.35 -19.82
N VAL A 233 -15.15 -8.60 -19.33
CA VAL A 233 -16.33 -9.42 -19.02
C VAL A 233 -17.15 -8.80 -17.89
N ALA A 234 -16.53 -8.54 -16.75
CA ALA A 234 -17.20 -7.97 -15.56
C ALA A 234 -17.98 -6.70 -15.90
N ARG A 235 -17.37 -5.80 -16.68
CA ARG A 235 -18.01 -4.54 -17.13
C ARG A 235 -19.28 -4.79 -17.96
N ARG A 236 -19.29 -5.78 -18.88
CA ARG A 236 -20.49 -6.12 -19.67
C ARG A 236 -21.67 -6.56 -18.79
N HIS A 237 -21.36 -7.16 -17.66
CA HIS A 237 -22.36 -7.65 -16.70
C HIS A 237 -22.65 -6.70 -15.54
N GLY A 238 -22.03 -5.50 -15.51
CA GLY A 238 -22.19 -4.53 -14.41
C GLY A 238 -21.63 -5.04 -13.07
N VAL A 239 -20.61 -5.90 -13.11
CA VAL A 239 -19.94 -6.48 -11.95
C VAL A 239 -18.70 -5.68 -11.63
N LEU A 240 -18.51 -5.30 -10.37
CA LEU A 240 -17.38 -4.52 -9.87
C LEU A 240 -16.12 -5.39 -9.83
N THR A 241 -14.98 -4.81 -10.18
CA THR A 241 -13.69 -5.49 -10.18
C THR A 241 -12.77 -4.93 -9.10
N MET A 242 -12.18 -5.82 -8.30
CA MET A 242 -11.17 -5.50 -7.29
C MET A 242 -9.91 -6.33 -7.52
N ILE A 243 -8.74 -5.73 -7.29
CA ILE A 243 -7.46 -6.44 -7.37
C ILE A 243 -6.60 -6.15 -6.14
N ASP A 244 -5.98 -7.17 -5.57
CA ASP A 244 -4.81 -6.99 -4.70
C ASP A 244 -3.58 -6.79 -5.60
N ASN A 245 -3.08 -5.54 -5.67
CA ASN A 245 -1.93 -5.15 -6.47
C ASN A 245 -0.64 -5.01 -5.64
N THR A 246 -0.60 -5.59 -4.46
CA THR A 246 0.53 -5.42 -3.53
C THR A 246 1.86 -5.90 -4.10
N TRP A 247 1.87 -6.95 -4.94
CA TRP A 247 3.10 -7.55 -5.47
C TRP A 247 3.86 -6.60 -6.43
N ALA A 248 3.15 -5.85 -7.26
CA ALA A 248 3.75 -5.05 -8.34
C ALA A 248 3.73 -3.53 -8.09
N SER A 249 2.92 -3.05 -7.15
CA SER A 249 2.79 -1.63 -6.82
C SER A 249 3.92 -1.19 -5.85
N PRO A 250 4.43 0.03 -5.98
CA PRO A 250 3.96 1.10 -6.87
C PRO A 250 4.62 1.19 -8.24
N ALA A 251 5.48 0.23 -8.62
CA ALA A 251 6.39 0.45 -9.75
C ALA A 251 5.98 -0.26 -11.05
N PHE A 252 5.39 -1.45 -10.98
CA PHE A 252 5.37 -2.37 -12.12
C PHE A 252 3.99 -2.74 -12.64
N ALA A 253 2.89 -2.29 -12.04
CA ALA A 253 1.54 -2.55 -12.50
C ALA A 253 0.66 -1.30 -12.46
N ARG A 254 -0.29 -1.23 -13.37
CA ARG A 254 -1.24 -0.11 -13.51
C ARG A 254 -2.67 -0.66 -13.69
N PRO A 255 -3.29 -1.15 -12.62
CA PRO A 255 -4.55 -1.92 -12.71
C PRO A 255 -5.71 -1.11 -13.29
N PHE A 256 -5.73 0.20 -13.12
CA PHE A 256 -6.79 1.06 -13.70
C PHE A 256 -6.70 1.14 -15.24
N ASP A 257 -5.50 0.99 -15.83
CA ASP A 257 -5.33 0.89 -17.28
C ASP A 257 -5.91 -0.43 -17.81
N TRP A 258 -5.95 -1.48 -16.98
CA TRP A 258 -6.58 -2.78 -17.31
C TRP A 258 -8.10 -2.78 -17.16
N GLY A 259 -8.67 -1.71 -16.58
CA GLY A 259 -10.10 -1.56 -16.38
C GLY A 259 -10.61 -1.97 -15.01
N VAL A 260 -9.74 -2.15 -14.04
CA VAL A 260 -10.08 -2.41 -12.63
C VAL A 260 -10.79 -1.21 -12.01
N ASP A 261 -11.74 -1.46 -11.10
CA ASP A 261 -12.47 -0.41 -10.38
C ASP A 261 -11.82 -0.06 -9.03
N LEU A 262 -11.28 -1.05 -8.33
CA LEU A 262 -10.57 -0.87 -7.05
C LEU A 262 -9.22 -1.60 -7.04
N SER A 263 -8.16 -0.90 -6.66
CA SER A 263 -6.85 -1.47 -6.34
C SER A 263 -6.64 -1.47 -4.83
N LEU A 264 -6.31 -2.63 -4.27
CA LEU A 264 -6.10 -2.87 -2.85
C LEU A 264 -4.62 -3.11 -2.60
N LEU A 265 -4.08 -2.49 -1.55
CA LEU A 265 -2.65 -2.41 -1.33
C LEU A 265 -2.31 -2.70 0.14
N ALA A 266 -1.35 -3.58 0.37
CA ALA A 266 -0.66 -3.64 1.65
C ALA A 266 0.56 -2.70 1.61
N LEU A 267 0.40 -1.48 2.10
CA LEU A 267 1.48 -0.48 2.16
C LEU A 267 2.65 -0.91 3.07
N THR A 268 2.39 -1.87 3.93
CA THR A 268 3.37 -2.64 4.73
C THR A 268 4.53 -3.18 3.87
N LYS A 269 4.30 -3.45 2.58
CA LYS A 269 5.26 -4.08 1.66
C LYS A 269 6.17 -3.01 1.01
N TYR A 270 6.21 -2.94 -0.31
CA TYR A 270 7.13 -2.07 -1.06
C TYR A 270 6.93 -0.58 -0.85
N TRP A 271 5.70 -0.13 -0.54
CA TRP A 271 5.42 1.27 -0.25
C TRP A 271 6.20 1.75 0.99
N GLY A 272 6.09 1.04 2.11
CA GLY A 272 6.93 1.26 3.30
C GLY A 272 8.36 0.80 3.08
N GLY A 273 8.54 -0.49 2.76
CA GLY A 273 9.78 -1.08 2.29
C GLY A 273 10.87 -1.31 3.33
N HIS A 274 10.55 -1.19 4.63
CA HIS A 274 11.55 -1.27 5.70
C HIS A 274 11.13 -2.20 6.86
N ALA A 275 10.03 -2.96 6.70
CA ALA A 275 9.52 -3.93 7.68
C ALA A 275 9.21 -3.32 9.08
N ASP A 276 8.85 -2.04 9.14
CA ASP A 276 8.72 -1.22 10.35
C ASP A 276 7.33 -0.62 10.56
N LEU A 277 6.36 -0.89 9.66
CA LEU A 277 4.99 -0.40 9.77
C LEU A 277 3.96 -1.40 9.24
N LEU A 278 2.71 -1.21 9.64
CA LEU A 278 1.54 -1.91 9.13
C LEU A 278 0.53 -0.89 8.60
N MET A 279 0.18 -0.98 7.33
CA MET A 279 -0.84 -0.13 6.72
C MET A 279 -1.40 -0.77 5.46
N GLY A 280 -2.67 -0.46 5.15
CA GLY A 280 -3.30 -0.80 3.89
C GLY A 280 -3.96 0.41 3.25
N ALA A 281 -4.26 0.31 1.98
CA ALA A 281 -5.01 1.31 1.24
C ALA A 281 -5.93 0.66 0.22
N ALA A 282 -7.03 1.35 -0.07
CA ALA A 282 -7.88 1.10 -1.22
C ALA A 282 -7.86 2.34 -2.11
N VAL A 283 -7.41 2.18 -3.34
CA VAL A 283 -7.52 3.18 -4.39
C VAL A 283 -8.71 2.81 -5.26
N VAL A 284 -9.58 3.75 -5.56
CA VAL A 284 -10.86 3.50 -6.20
C VAL A 284 -11.16 4.56 -7.26
N ARG A 285 -11.82 4.18 -8.36
CA ARG A 285 -12.37 5.15 -9.32
C ARG A 285 -13.35 6.10 -8.62
N GLU A 286 -13.37 7.36 -9.00
CA GLU A 286 -14.13 8.40 -8.30
C GLU A 286 -15.63 8.08 -8.18
N GLU A 287 -16.22 7.42 -9.17
CA GLU A 287 -17.63 6.99 -9.16
C GLU A 287 -17.98 5.99 -8.05
N HIS A 288 -17.00 5.27 -7.54
CA HIS A 288 -17.16 4.29 -6.45
C HIS A 288 -16.66 4.81 -5.08
N TRP A 289 -16.22 6.08 -5.02
CA TRP A 289 -15.63 6.65 -3.82
C TRP A 289 -16.57 6.67 -2.62
N LEU A 290 -17.78 7.17 -2.80
CA LEU A 290 -18.68 7.44 -1.68
C LEU A 290 -19.05 6.18 -0.87
N PRO A 291 -19.41 5.04 -1.50
CA PRO A 291 -19.64 3.79 -0.76
C PRO A 291 -18.42 3.33 0.02
N LEU A 292 -17.23 3.39 -0.56
CA LEU A 292 -15.99 3.05 0.12
C LEU A 292 -15.73 3.98 1.31
N TRP A 293 -15.83 5.30 1.10
CA TRP A 293 -15.62 6.30 2.14
C TRP A 293 -16.56 6.13 3.33
N GLN A 294 -17.83 5.87 3.05
CA GLN A 294 -18.82 5.60 4.10
C GLN A 294 -18.45 4.35 4.91
N ALA A 295 -18.06 3.25 4.26
CA ALA A 295 -17.64 2.03 4.94
C ALA A 295 -16.39 2.27 5.81
N VAL A 296 -15.36 2.94 5.27
CA VAL A 296 -14.13 3.29 6.00
C VAL A 296 -14.46 4.04 7.30
N ARG A 297 -15.34 5.04 7.22
CA ARG A 297 -15.76 5.82 8.39
C ARG A 297 -16.60 5.02 9.37
N GLN A 298 -17.59 4.25 8.88
CA GLN A 298 -18.50 3.46 9.73
C GLN A 298 -17.78 2.31 10.45
N PHE A 299 -16.76 1.73 9.84
CA PHE A 299 -15.88 0.75 10.49
C PHE A 299 -14.79 1.39 11.36
N GLY A 300 -14.77 2.73 11.48
CA GLY A 300 -13.81 3.45 12.31
C GLY A 300 -12.35 3.29 11.85
N GLN A 301 -12.12 3.11 10.56
CA GLN A 301 -10.77 2.93 10.05
C GLN A 301 -9.99 4.25 10.09
N CYS A 302 -8.81 4.21 10.67
CA CYS A 302 -7.88 5.34 10.70
C CYS A 302 -6.44 4.85 10.85
N VAL A 303 -5.51 5.71 10.49
CA VAL A 303 -4.06 5.46 10.60
C VAL A 303 -3.37 6.63 11.27
N GLY A 304 -2.26 6.36 11.96
CA GLY A 304 -1.43 7.39 12.57
C GLY A 304 -0.69 8.26 11.55
N GLY A 305 -0.51 9.53 11.84
CA GLY A 305 0.27 10.44 10.99
C GLY A 305 1.73 10.02 10.84
N ASP A 306 2.31 9.39 11.87
CA ASP A 306 3.69 8.90 11.84
C ASP A 306 3.84 7.75 10.82
N ASP A 307 2.94 6.77 10.85
CA ASP A 307 2.96 5.67 9.89
C ASP A 307 2.70 6.15 8.47
N ALA A 308 1.77 7.10 8.29
CA ALA A 308 1.52 7.72 6.99
C ALA A 308 2.77 8.45 6.44
N PHE A 309 3.50 9.15 7.31
CA PHE A 309 4.77 9.78 6.95
C PHE A 309 5.83 8.73 6.58
N MET A 310 5.93 7.62 7.31
CA MET A 310 6.88 6.54 7.01
C MET A 310 6.59 5.90 5.65
N VAL A 311 5.33 5.71 5.28
CA VAL A 311 4.96 5.26 3.92
C VAL A 311 5.38 6.27 2.87
N LEU A 312 5.08 7.57 3.05
CA LEU A 312 5.51 8.64 2.15
C LEU A 312 7.04 8.66 1.98
N ARG A 313 7.79 8.47 3.07
CA ARG A 313 9.24 8.37 3.05
C ARG A 313 9.71 7.15 2.27
N GLY A 314 9.12 5.99 2.52
CA GLY A 314 9.42 4.74 1.80
C GLY A 314 9.16 4.85 0.30
N LEU A 315 8.07 5.53 -0.08
CA LEU A 315 7.67 5.75 -1.47
C LEU A 315 8.78 6.43 -2.30
N ARG A 316 9.54 7.38 -1.70
CA ARG A 316 10.60 8.12 -2.40
C ARG A 316 11.68 7.23 -3.00
N THR A 317 11.90 6.04 -2.43
CA THR A 317 12.91 5.07 -2.86
C THR A 317 12.30 3.75 -3.35
N ALA A 318 10.98 3.67 -3.51
CA ALA A 318 10.31 2.41 -3.84
C ALA A 318 10.80 1.83 -5.17
N GLU A 319 10.86 2.63 -6.23
CA GLU A 319 11.34 2.19 -7.55
C GLU A 319 12.79 1.66 -7.48
N VAL A 320 13.70 2.41 -6.87
CA VAL A 320 15.11 2.01 -6.74
C VAL A 320 15.26 0.68 -6.01
N ARG A 321 14.50 0.48 -4.91
CA ARG A 321 14.50 -0.77 -4.15
C ARG A 321 13.92 -1.92 -4.98
N MET A 322 12.78 -1.72 -5.61
CA MET A 322 12.11 -2.75 -6.41
C MET A 322 12.95 -3.16 -7.63
N LEU A 323 13.59 -2.22 -8.32
CA LEU A 323 14.53 -2.53 -9.43
C LEU A 323 15.74 -3.35 -8.95
N ARG A 324 16.33 -3.01 -7.81
CA ARG A 324 17.42 -3.80 -7.23
C ARG A 324 16.95 -5.20 -6.84
N GLN A 325 15.80 -5.31 -6.17
CA GLN A 325 15.21 -6.57 -5.75
C GLN A 325 14.85 -7.45 -6.96
N GLN A 326 14.32 -6.87 -8.04
CA GLN A 326 14.06 -7.58 -9.30
C GLN A 326 15.34 -8.19 -9.87
N GLN A 327 16.40 -7.40 -9.97
CA GLN A 327 17.69 -7.89 -10.52
C GLN A 327 18.23 -9.05 -9.70
N THR A 328 18.21 -8.92 -8.36
CA THR A 328 18.63 -9.96 -7.43
C THR A 328 17.75 -11.21 -7.57
N ALA A 329 16.43 -11.06 -7.56
CA ALA A 329 15.49 -12.16 -7.67
C ALA A 329 15.63 -12.93 -8.98
N LEU A 330 15.76 -12.25 -10.13
CA LEU A 330 15.98 -12.90 -11.42
C LEU A 330 17.32 -13.65 -11.48
N THR A 331 18.36 -13.13 -10.85
CA THR A 331 19.67 -13.82 -10.78
C THR A 331 19.55 -15.10 -9.96
N VAL A 332 18.93 -15.03 -8.77
CA VAL A 332 18.68 -16.19 -7.91
C VAL A 332 17.74 -17.19 -8.58
N ALA A 333 16.68 -16.71 -9.23
CA ALA A 333 15.68 -17.55 -9.91
C ALA A 333 16.32 -18.37 -11.06
N ARG A 334 17.14 -17.74 -11.92
CA ARG A 334 17.88 -18.45 -12.99
C ARG A 334 18.88 -19.47 -12.45
N TRP A 335 19.51 -19.18 -11.32
CA TRP A 335 20.37 -20.14 -10.65
C TRP A 335 19.59 -21.34 -10.11
N LEU A 336 18.41 -21.11 -9.50
CA LEU A 336 17.52 -22.17 -8.99
C LEU A 336 17.01 -23.09 -10.11
N GLU A 337 16.72 -22.56 -11.32
CA GLU A 337 16.32 -23.40 -12.47
C GLU A 337 17.32 -24.48 -12.84
N GLN A 338 18.60 -24.27 -12.50
CA GLN A 338 19.69 -25.19 -12.81
C GLN A 338 19.93 -26.23 -11.69
N ARG A 339 19.17 -26.20 -10.60
CA ARG A 339 19.37 -27.12 -9.46
C ARG A 339 18.63 -28.41 -9.67
N PRO A 340 19.30 -29.58 -9.45
CA PRO A 340 18.69 -30.91 -9.65
C PRO A 340 17.53 -31.17 -8.68
N GLU A 341 17.51 -30.53 -7.50
CA GLU A 341 16.47 -30.65 -6.48
C GLU A 341 15.19 -29.88 -6.85
N VAL A 342 15.31 -28.85 -7.69
CA VAL A 342 14.21 -27.97 -8.08
C VAL A 342 13.44 -28.57 -9.27
N ALA A 343 12.12 -28.64 -9.15
CA ALA A 343 11.24 -29.08 -10.22
C ALA A 343 10.94 -27.91 -11.19
N ARG A 344 10.66 -26.74 -10.65
CA ARG A 344 10.45 -25.50 -11.41
C ARG A 344 10.55 -24.28 -10.52
N VAL A 345 10.82 -23.14 -11.14
CA VAL A 345 10.83 -21.82 -10.49
C VAL A 345 9.57 -21.06 -10.92
N LEU A 346 8.88 -20.49 -9.96
CA LEU A 346 7.63 -19.75 -10.16
C LEU A 346 7.91 -18.23 -10.05
N HIS A 347 8.67 -17.73 -11.02
CA HIS A 347 8.98 -16.31 -11.16
C HIS A 347 8.43 -15.79 -12.49
N PRO A 348 7.42 -14.89 -12.51
CA PRO A 348 6.75 -14.47 -13.74
C PRO A 348 7.68 -13.88 -14.81
N GLY A 349 8.75 -13.24 -14.40
CA GLY A 349 9.77 -12.68 -15.29
C GLY A 349 10.73 -13.69 -15.95
N LEU A 350 10.56 -15.01 -15.69
CA LEU A 350 11.32 -16.05 -16.39
C LEU A 350 10.55 -16.54 -17.62
N PRO A 351 11.21 -16.77 -18.76
CA PRO A 351 10.58 -17.35 -19.96
C PRO A 351 9.97 -18.73 -19.73
N SER A 352 10.44 -19.46 -18.71
CA SER A 352 9.90 -20.77 -18.32
C SER A 352 8.55 -20.69 -17.59
N HIS A 353 8.15 -19.50 -17.13
CA HIS A 353 6.86 -19.33 -16.43
C HIS A 353 5.67 -19.51 -17.41
N PRO A 354 4.65 -20.30 -17.06
CA PRO A 354 3.54 -20.61 -18.00
C PRO A 354 2.80 -19.38 -18.53
N GLN A 355 2.70 -18.31 -17.75
CA GLN A 355 2.03 -17.07 -18.16
C GLN A 355 3.03 -15.92 -18.41
N HIS A 356 4.28 -16.22 -18.79
CA HIS A 356 5.29 -15.19 -19.08
C HIS A 356 4.82 -14.18 -20.12
N ALA A 357 4.12 -14.62 -21.18
CA ALA A 357 3.59 -13.72 -22.18
C ALA A 357 2.57 -12.70 -21.64
N LEU A 358 1.72 -13.11 -20.68
CA LEU A 358 0.81 -12.19 -19.99
C LEU A 358 1.57 -11.23 -19.08
N PHE A 359 2.62 -11.72 -18.41
CA PHE A 359 3.48 -10.88 -17.61
C PHE A 359 4.17 -9.80 -18.44
N GLU A 360 4.78 -10.16 -19.59
CA GLU A 360 5.42 -9.18 -20.48
C GLU A 360 4.43 -8.17 -21.08
N ARG A 361 3.17 -8.58 -21.32
CA ARG A 361 2.15 -7.67 -21.83
C ARG A 361 1.69 -6.63 -20.80
N ASP A 362 1.54 -7.04 -19.53
CA ASP A 362 0.79 -6.27 -18.54
C ASP A 362 1.68 -5.60 -17.49
N PHE A 363 2.88 -6.14 -17.22
CA PHE A 363 3.74 -5.66 -16.13
C PHE A 363 5.00 -4.98 -16.65
N GLY A 364 5.35 -3.85 -16.06
CA GLY A 364 6.59 -3.13 -16.37
C GLY A 364 7.85 -3.71 -15.72
N GLY A 365 7.70 -4.76 -14.91
CA GLY A 365 8.80 -5.41 -14.19
C GLY A 365 8.30 -6.37 -13.11
N ALA A 366 9.24 -6.95 -12.37
CA ALA A 366 9.01 -7.89 -11.29
C ALA A 366 9.56 -7.37 -9.96
N CYS A 367 9.18 -7.99 -8.87
CA CYS A 367 9.70 -7.66 -7.55
C CYS A 367 10.60 -8.77 -6.98
N GLY A 368 11.03 -8.62 -5.72
CA GLY A 368 11.88 -9.59 -5.04
C GLY A 368 11.22 -10.91 -4.63
N LEU A 369 9.89 -11.00 -4.75
CA LEU A 369 9.11 -12.13 -4.22
C LEU A 369 8.75 -13.13 -5.31
N PHE A 370 9.13 -14.39 -5.10
CA PHE A 370 8.78 -15.51 -5.98
C PHE A 370 8.80 -16.85 -5.23
N GLY A 371 8.51 -17.94 -5.92
CA GLY A 371 8.55 -19.29 -5.36
C GLY A 371 9.33 -20.27 -6.21
N PHE A 372 9.70 -21.39 -5.62
CA PHE A 372 10.20 -22.53 -6.34
C PHE A 372 9.64 -23.83 -5.76
N GLU A 373 9.41 -24.78 -6.63
CA GLU A 373 8.91 -26.10 -6.31
C GLU A 373 10.08 -27.09 -6.24
N LEU A 374 10.13 -27.86 -5.17
CA LEU A 374 11.07 -28.98 -5.02
C LEU A 374 10.46 -30.24 -5.63
N LYS A 375 11.29 -31.13 -6.22
CA LYS A 375 10.83 -32.43 -6.74
C LYS A 375 10.25 -33.30 -5.63
N ALA A 376 10.90 -33.32 -4.47
CA ALA A 376 10.41 -33.94 -3.24
C ALA A 376 11.14 -33.32 -2.05
N ALA A 377 10.50 -33.29 -0.89
CA ALA A 377 11.15 -33.02 0.39
C ALA A 377 10.25 -33.45 1.55
N THR A 378 10.81 -34.08 2.55
CA THR A 378 10.17 -34.31 3.84
C THR A 378 10.11 -33.03 4.67
N PRO A 379 9.30 -32.95 5.73
CA PRO A 379 9.32 -31.82 6.65
C PRO A 379 10.70 -31.54 7.26
N ALA A 380 11.48 -32.59 7.57
CA ALA A 380 12.85 -32.48 8.10
C ALA A 380 13.79 -31.85 7.07
N GLN A 381 13.69 -32.27 5.81
CA GLN A 381 14.46 -31.72 4.70
C GLN A 381 14.10 -30.24 4.42
N LEU A 382 12.82 -29.88 4.48
CA LEU A 382 12.41 -28.46 4.38
C LEU A 382 12.96 -27.63 5.53
N ALA A 383 12.98 -28.16 6.74
CA ALA A 383 13.62 -27.50 7.88
C ALA A 383 15.12 -27.32 7.64
N ALA A 384 15.83 -28.37 7.19
CA ALA A 384 17.25 -28.29 6.87
C ALA A 384 17.59 -27.27 5.77
N LEU A 385 16.70 -27.11 4.78
CA LEU A 385 16.83 -26.06 3.75
C LEU A 385 16.70 -24.66 4.33
N CYS A 386 15.76 -24.44 5.24
CA CYS A 386 15.40 -23.10 5.70
C CYS A 386 16.13 -22.65 6.97
N ASP A 387 16.44 -23.61 7.89
CA ASP A 387 16.96 -23.28 9.21
C ASP A 387 18.38 -22.74 9.16
N ARG A 388 18.65 -21.73 10.00
CA ARG A 388 19.98 -21.17 10.23
C ARG A 388 20.68 -20.67 8.96
N ARG A 389 19.92 -20.15 8.01
CA ARG A 389 20.50 -19.43 6.86
C ARG A 389 21.16 -18.15 7.35
N ARG A 390 22.21 -17.74 6.65
CA ARG A 390 22.99 -16.55 7.00
C ARG A 390 22.30 -15.27 6.53
N HIS A 391 21.74 -15.29 5.33
CA HIS A 391 21.14 -14.14 4.66
C HIS A 391 19.61 -14.25 4.59
N PHE A 392 19.06 -15.45 4.53
CA PHE A 392 17.62 -15.64 4.55
C PHE A 392 17.08 -15.81 5.96
N GLY A 393 16.25 -14.87 6.41
CA GLY A 393 15.44 -15.04 7.63
C GLY A 393 14.20 -15.90 7.38
N ILE A 394 13.78 -16.69 8.38
CA ILE A 394 12.46 -17.34 8.37
C ILE A 394 11.44 -16.32 8.86
N GLY A 395 10.53 -15.89 7.99
CA GLY A 395 9.56 -14.86 8.36
C GLY A 395 8.35 -14.82 7.44
N TYR A 396 7.24 -14.37 8.02
CA TYR A 396 6.07 -13.99 7.24
C TYR A 396 6.30 -12.59 6.66
N SER A 397 5.43 -12.12 5.73
CA SER A 397 5.62 -10.86 5.02
C SER A 397 6.72 -10.92 3.95
N TRP A 398 7.07 -9.76 3.38
CA TRP A 398 8.05 -9.55 2.31
C TRP A 398 8.06 -8.06 1.93
N GLY A 399 8.94 -7.65 1.01
CA GLY A 399 8.96 -6.29 0.45
C GLY A 399 9.82 -5.29 1.23
N GLY A 400 10.48 -5.75 2.31
CA GLY A 400 11.48 -5.00 3.03
C GLY A 400 12.87 -5.08 2.37
N TYR A 401 13.88 -4.66 3.12
CA TYR A 401 15.29 -4.76 2.69
C TYR A 401 15.89 -6.13 2.99
N GLU A 402 15.30 -6.89 3.91
CA GLU A 402 15.73 -8.22 4.34
C GLU A 402 15.30 -9.31 3.34
N SER A 403 16.12 -10.36 3.19
CA SER A 403 15.77 -11.54 2.42
C SER A 403 15.09 -12.58 3.30
N LEU A 404 14.00 -13.20 2.80
CA LEU A 404 13.19 -14.15 3.58
C LEU A 404 12.98 -15.46 2.81
N ILE A 405 12.93 -16.57 3.54
CA ILE A 405 12.62 -17.91 3.02
C ILE A 405 11.53 -18.57 3.87
N MET A 406 10.56 -19.23 3.24
CA MET A 406 9.50 -19.94 3.95
C MET A 406 8.85 -21.04 3.10
N PRO A 407 8.68 -22.26 3.63
CA PRO A 407 7.86 -23.27 3.00
C PRO A 407 6.39 -22.80 2.91
N ALA A 408 5.75 -23.00 1.76
CA ALA A 408 4.36 -22.64 1.53
C ALA A 408 3.43 -23.84 1.76
N LYS A 409 2.48 -23.69 2.70
CA LYS A 409 1.44 -24.69 2.96
C LYS A 409 0.26 -24.48 2.02
N ILE A 410 0.43 -24.83 0.74
CA ILE A 410 -0.53 -24.48 -0.31
C ILE A 410 -1.70 -25.44 -0.45
N ALA A 411 -1.56 -26.71 -0.01
CA ALA A 411 -2.57 -27.74 -0.23
C ALA A 411 -3.97 -27.39 0.28
N THR A 412 -4.06 -26.62 1.37
CA THR A 412 -5.34 -26.18 1.97
C THR A 412 -5.83 -24.82 1.43
N LEU A 413 -5.06 -24.18 0.57
CA LEU A 413 -5.34 -22.84 0.05
C LEU A 413 -5.87 -22.84 -1.38
N ARG A 414 -6.23 -24.01 -1.91
CA ARG A 414 -6.70 -24.19 -3.29
C ARG A 414 -7.93 -25.09 -3.32
N SER A 415 -8.95 -24.67 -4.04
CA SER A 415 -10.21 -25.41 -4.20
C SER A 415 -10.67 -25.57 -5.64
N ALA A 416 -10.59 -24.50 -6.45
CA ALA A 416 -10.93 -24.56 -7.87
C ALA A 416 -9.82 -25.22 -8.71
N LYS A 417 -8.56 -25.00 -8.31
CA LYS A 417 -7.39 -25.62 -8.94
C LYS A 417 -6.43 -26.14 -7.88
N PRO A 418 -6.68 -27.34 -7.34
CA PRO A 418 -5.82 -27.94 -6.33
C PRO A 418 -4.34 -27.99 -6.76
N TRP A 419 -3.43 -27.76 -5.82
CA TRP A 419 -2.01 -27.87 -6.09
C TRP A 419 -1.60 -29.33 -6.25
N ALA A 420 -1.13 -29.67 -7.45
CA ALA A 420 -0.67 -31.02 -7.80
C ALA A 420 0.86 -31.15 -7.82
N GLY A 421 1.59 -30.10 -7.48
CA GLY A 421 3.05 -30.07 -7.45
C GLY A 421 3.66 -30.57 -6.15
N GLY A 422 4.99 -30.59 -6.12
CA GLY A 422 5.78 -30.92 -4.95
C GLY A 422 5.79 -29.81 -3.88
N PRO A 423 6.65 -29.97 -2.85
CA PRO A 423 6.82 -28.97 -1.80
C PRO A 423 7.23 -27.62 -2.39
N LEU A 424 6.52 -26.57 -2.01
CA LEU A 424 6.73 -25.21 -2.49
C LEU A 424 7.44 -24.38 -1.44
N VAL A 425 8.45 -23.63 -1.85
CA VAL A 425 9.18 -22.68 -1.02
C VAL A 425 9.00 -21.27 -1.61
N ARG A 426 8.58 -20.34 -0.78
CA ARG A 426 8.52 -18.92 -1.11
C ARG A 426 9.78 -18.24 -0.64
N ILE A 427 10.40 -17.43 -1.50
CA ILE A 427 11.50 -16.55 -1.10
C ILE A 427 11.21 -15.11 -1.48
N HIS A 428 11.77 -14.20 -0.71
CA HIS A 428 11.87 -12.78 -1.02
C HIS A 428 13.35 -12.40 -1.02
N CYS A 429 13.84 -11.88 -2.13
CA CYS A 429 15.15 -11.28 -2.24
C CYS A 429 15.06 -9.81 -1.86
N GLY A 430 15.70 -9.44 -0.75
CA GLY A 430 15.81 -8.08 -0.28
C GLY A 430 16.87 -7.26 -1.04
N LEU A 431 17.69 -6.56 -0.31
CA LEU A 431 18.79 -5.74 -0.87
C LEU A 431 20.17 -6.40 -0.75
N ASP A 432 20.21 -7.66 -0.29
CA ASP A 432 21.41 -8.46 -0.20
C ASP A 432 22.11 -8.65 -1.56
N ASP A 433 23.39 -9.02 -1.52
CA ASP A 433 24.12 -9.38 -2.74
C ASP A 433 23.57 -10.72 -3.29
N PRO A 434 23.27 -10.82 -4.59
CA PRO A 434 22.75 -12.06 -5.17
C PRO A 434 23.68 -13.26 -5.03
N GLN A 435 25.00 -13.06 -4.96
CA GLN A 435 25.96 -14.18 -4.79
C GLN A 435 25.93 -14.71 -3.37
N ASP A 436 25.74 -13.84 -2.37
CA ASP A 436 25.58 -14.26 -0.97
C ASP A 436 24.27 -15.07 -0.80
N LEU A 437 23.18 -14.63 -1.43
CA LEU A 437 21.91 -15.36 -1.42
C LEU A 437 22.02 -16.73 -2.12
N ILE A 438 22.72 -16.79 -3.23
CA ILE A 438 22.99 -18.04 -3.97
C ILE A 438 23.84 -19.01 -3.12
N ALA A 439 24.89 -18.52 -2.46
CA ALA A 439 25.73 -19.33 -1.60
C ALA A 439 24.91 -19.89 -0.41
N ASP A 440 24.09 -19.06 0.22
CA ASP A 440 23.23 -19.47 1.35
C ASP A 440 22.18 -20.52 0.94
N LEU A 441 21.56 -20.37 -0.25
CA LEU A 441 20.64 -21.36 -0.82
C LEU A 441 21.36 -22.66 -1.20
N ALA A 442 22.58 -22.59 -1.76
CA ALA A 442 23.38 -23.77 -2.10
C ALA A 442 23.69 -24.59 -0.84
N ASP A 443 24.10 -23.93 0.25
CA ASP A 443 24.32 -24.56 1.54
C ASP A 443 23.03 -25.20 2.10
N GLY A 444 21.89 -24.52 1.93
CA GLY A 444 20.57 -25.01 2.32
C GLY A 444 20.16 -26.26 1.54
N LEU A 445 20.28 -26.25 0.21
CA LEU A 445 19.96 -27.40 -0.64
C LEU A 445 20.88 -28.58 -0.32
N ALA A 446 22.19 -28.34 -0.12
CA ALA A 446 23.12 -29.40 0.30
C ALA A 446 22.76 -29.96 1.69
N ALA A 447 22.30 -29.14 2.65
CA ALA A 447 21.82 -29.60 3.94
C ALA A 447 20.56 -30.45 3.81
N MET A 448 19.61 -30.01 2.94
CA MET A 448 18.37 -30.74 2.64
C MET A 448 18.64 -32.14 2.08
N VAL A 449 19.63 -32.29 1.18
CA VAL A 449 19.99 -33.61 0.59
C VAL A 449 20.59 -34.53 1.61
N ARG A 450 21.28 -34.01 2.63
CA ARG A 450 21.87 -34.82 3.71
C ARG A 450 20.90 -35.22 4.83
N ALA A 451 19.76 -34.55 4.94
CA ALA A 451 18.73 -34.80 5.94
C ALA A 451 17.70 -35.84 5.43
#